data_69c6fb9e13f74d8910400eb28adce49d
#
_entry.id   69c6fb9e13f74d8910400eb28adce49d
#
_cell.length_a   1.000
_cell.length_b   1.000
_cell.length_c   1.000
_cell.angle_alpha   90.00
_cell.angle_beta   90.00
_cell.angle_gamma   90.00
#
_symmetry.space_group_name_H-M   'P 1'
#
loop_
_entity.id
_entity.type
_entity.pdbx_description
1 polymer ?
#
loop_
_entity_poly.entity_id
_entity_poly.type
_entity_poly.pdbx_seq_one_letter_code
_entity_poly.pdbx_strand_id
1 'polypeptide(L)'
;MVYTVTLNPALDYVMCVEKIRFDDINRTTANAMYYGGKGINVSVILTRLGVTNKALGFVAGFTGHRLEEMLKAENIDCDFCYLKTGETRINVKIKSDKELDINANGPEISAKDIENLLQKLDSIKAGDYLVLAGSVPNNLPDNIYEQILANLDG
;
A
#
# COMPACT_ATOMS: atom_id res chain seq x y z
N MET A 1 -11.85 12.16 -12.49
CA MET A 1 -11.59 11.42 -11.23
C MET A 1 -10.12 11.07 -11.14
N VAL A 2 -9.56 10.80 -9.95
CA VAL A 2 -8.17 10.33 -9.81
C VAL A 2 -8.19 8.89 -9.29
N TYR A 3 -7.48 8.00 -9.96
CA TYR A 3 -7.25 6.63 -9.52
C TYR A 3 -5.81 6.50 -9.06
N THR A 4 -5.57 5.91 -7.91
CA THR A 4 -4.21 5.61 -7.45
C THR A 4 -4.03 4.10 -7.35
N VAL A 5 -2.91 3.58 -7.81
CA VAL A 5 -2.57 2.16 -7.72
C VAL A 5 -1.33 2.00 -6.85
N THR A 6 -1.44 1.17 -5.83
CA THR A 6 -0.33 0.76 -4.96
C THR A 6 -0.19 -0.75 -5.04
N LEU A 7 0.82 -1.24 -5.78
CA LEU A 7 1.03 -2.68 -5.94
C LEU A 7 1.51 -3.37 -4.66
N ASN A 8 2.19 -2.64 -3.78
CA ASN A 8 2.83 -3.19 -2.57
C ASN A 8 2.55 -2.30 -1.34
N PRO A 9 1.27 -2.15 -0.93
CA PRO A 9 0.92 -1.40 0.26
C PRO A 9 1.49 -2.05 1.53
N ALA A 10 1.46 -1.32 2.64
CA ALA A 10 1.98 -1.81 3.92
C ALA A 10 1.17 -1.26 5.10
N LEU A 11 1.25 -1.96 6.22
CA LEU A 11 1.07 -1.36 7.53
C LEU A 11 2.45 -1.00 8.08
N ASP A 12 2.66 0.25 8.44
CA ASP A 12 3.88 0.73 9.08
C ASP A 12 3.68 0.70 10.60
N TYR A 13 4.37 -0.22 11.28
CA TYR A 13 4.33 -0.32 12.74
C TYR A 13 5.51 0.41 13.34
N VAL A 14 5.23 1.57 13.94
CA VAL A 14 6.24 2.44 14.55
C VAL A 14 6.34 2.10 16.03
N MET A 15 7.55 1.80 16.51
CA MET A 15 7.87 1.54 17.91
C MET A 15 8.92 2.53 18.38
N CYS A 16 8.64 3.24 19.47
CA CYS A 16 9.61 4.11 20.12
C CYS A 16 10.27 3.36 21.27
N VAL A 17 11.59 3.35 21.32
CA VAL A 17 12.38 2.81 22.43
C VAL A 17 13.42 3.84 22.84
N GLU A 18 13.73 3.92 24.11
CA GLU A 18 14.71 4.91 24.61
C GLU A 18 16.09 4.65 23.99
N LYS A 19 16.53 3.38 24.02
CA LYS A 19 17.78 2.93 23.43
C LYS A 19 17.67 1.47 23.01
N ILE A 20 18.08 1.15 21.77
CA ILE A 20 18.13 -0.24 21.30
C ILE A 20 19.30 -0.96 21.99
N ARG A 21 19.00 -2.10 22.63
CA ARG A 21 19.97 -3.04 23.19
C ARG A 21 19.86 -4.35 22.44
N PHE A 22 20.96 -4.79 21.87
CA PHE A 22 21.06 -6.14 21.31
C PHE A 22 21.27 -7.11 22.48
N ASP A 23 20.78 -8.33 22.35
CA ASP A 23 20.87 -9.39 23.37
C ASP A 23 20.11 -9.11 24.70
N ASP A 24 19.14 -8.18 24.66
CA ASP A 24 18.30 -7.83 25.79
C ASP A 24 16.85 -7.57 25.36
N ILE A 25 15.92 -7.57 26.30
CA ILE A 25 14.52 -7.22 26.07
C ILE A 25 14.40 -5.69 25.99
N ASN A 26 13.99 -5.20 24.81
CA ASN A 26 13.66 -3.80 24.63
C ASN A 26 12.16 -3.59 24.86
N ARG A 27 11.79 -2.61 25.69
CA ARG A 27 10.42 -2.22 25.93
C ARG A 27 10.12 -0.89 25.27
N THR A 28 8.98 -0.83 24.56
CA THR A 28 8.55 0.40 23.90
C THR A 28 8.02 1.41 24.90
N THR A 29 8.35 2.68 24.68
CA THR A 29 7.77 3.83 25.40
C THR A 29 6.49 4.30 24.72
N ALA A 30 6.36 4.08 23.41
CA ALA A 30 5.17 4.34 22.61
C ALA A 30 5.17 3.45 21.36
N ASN A 31 4.00 3.18 20.82
CA ASN A 31 3.86 2.52 19.53
C ASN A 31 2.61 3.01 18.80
N ALA A 32 2.62 2.93 17.48
CA ALA A 32 1.48 3.28 16.63
C ALA A 32 1.55 2.52 15.31
N MET A 33 0.39 2.31 14.70
CA MET A 33 0.25 1.70 13.38
C MET A 33 -0.27 2.73 12.40
N TYR A 34 0.35 2.80 11.23
CA TYR A 34 -0.02 3.69 10.15
C TYR A 34 -0.24 2.89 8.86
N TYR A 35 -1.06 3.41 7.96
CA TYR A 35 -1.13 2.91 6.60
C TYR A 35 0.09 3.41 5.81
N GLY A 36 0.63 2.56 4.95
CA GLY A 36 1.78 2.84 4.10
C GLY A 36 1.52 2.47 2.64
N GLY A 37 2.26 3.12 1.76
CA GLY A 37 2.18 2.95 0.32
C GLY A 37 2.10 4.30 -0.39
N LYS A 38 2.93 4.50 -1.41
CA LYS A 38 3.05 5.82 -2.05
C LYS A 38 1.75 6.26 -2.74
N GLY A 39 1.08 5.35 -3.46
CA GLY A 39 -0.22 5.66 -4.07
C GLY A 39 -1.31 5.89 -3.02
N ILE A 40 -1.30 5.12 -1.92
CA ILE A 40 -2.20 5.33 -0.77
C ILE A 40 -1.99 6.74 -0.19
N ASN A 41 -0.74 7.16 0.03
CA ASN A 41 -0.45 8.51 0.54
C ASN A 41 -0.95 9.60 -0.41
N VAL A 42 -0.88 9.38 -1.72
CA VAL A 42 -1.49 10.30 -2.71
C VAL A 42 -3.00 10.36 -2.52
N SER A 43 -3.70 9.22 -2.39
CA SER A 43 -5.15 9.20 -2.14
C SER A 43 -5.53 9.93 -0.85
N VAL A 44 -4.78 9.74 0.22
CA VAL A 44 -5.00 10.44 1.50
C VAL A 44 -4.92 11.95 1.32
N ILE A 45 -3.89 12.44 0.64
CA ILE A 45 -3.73 13.88 0.39
C ILE A 45 -4.85 14.41 -0.52
N LEU A 46 -5.18 13.70 -1.59
CA LEU A 46 -6.28 14.09 -2.49
C LEU A 46 -7.60 14.18 -1.74
N THR A 47 -7.92 13.19 -0.89
CA THR A 47 -9.14 13.20 -0.08
C THR A 47 -9.17 14.40 0.87
N ARG A 48 -8.06 14.70 1.55
CA ARG A 48 -7.94 15.88 2.43
C ARG A 48 -8.07 17.21 1.70
N LEU A 49 -7.71 17.24 0.41
CA LEU A 49 -7.89 18.41 -0.47
C LEU A 49 -9.28 18.46 -1.11
N GLY A 50 -10.18 17.53 -0.79
CA GLY A 50 -11.52 17.46 -1.37
C GLY A 50 -11.56 16.96 -2.82
N VAL A 51 -10.49 16.33 -3.31
CA VAL A 51 -10.42 15.78 -4.66
C VAL A 51 -10.93 14.35 -4.66
N THR A 52 -11.97 14.08 -5.45
CA THR A 52 -12.52 12.73 -5.61
C THR A 52 -11.49 11.79 -6.20
N ASN A 53 -11.20 10.72 -5.46
CA ASN A 53 -10.21 9.73 -5.87
C ASN A 53 -10.62 8.32 -5.41
N LYS A 54 -9.99 7.30 -5.99
CA LYS A 54 -10.18 5.89 -5.64
C LYS A 54 -8.83 5.20 -5.51
N ALA A 55 -8.61 4.53 -4.39
CA ALA A 55 -7.40 3.77 -4.13
C ALA A 55 -7.57 2.31 -4.56
N LEU A 56 -6.69 1.85 -5.45
CA LEU A 56 -6.60 0.48 -5.94
C LEU A 56 -5.24 -0.13 -5.60
N GLY A 57 -5.13 -1.42 -5.74
CA GLY A 57 -3.90 -2.19 -5.51
C GLY A 57 -4.21 -3.57 -4.95
N PHE A 58 -3.21 -4.20 -4.37
CA PHE A 58 -3.34 -5.56 -3.82
C PHE A 58 -3.22 -5.55 -2.31
N VAL A 59 -4.14 -6.25 -1.66
CA VAL A 59 -4.12 -6.49 -0.22
C VAL A 59 -4.36 -7.96 0.08
N ALA A 60 -3.92 -8.45 1.22
CA ALA A 60 -4.06 -9.84 1.62
C ALA A 60 -4.22 -9.97 3.13
N GLY A 61 -4.92 -11.02 3.54
CA GLY A 61 -5.05 -11.45 4.91
C GLY A 61 -5.63 -10.41 5.88
N PHE A 62 -5.44 -10.63 7.17
CA PHE A 62 -5.99 -9.72 8.19
C PHE A 62 -5.34 -8.33 8.16
N THR A 63 -4.06 -8.27 7.79
CA THR A 63 -3.34 -6.99 7.65
C THR A 63 -3.87 -6.16 6.50
N GLY A 64 -4.31 -6.80 5.41
CA GLY A 64 -4.98 -6.14 4.29
C GLY A 64 -6.34 -5.56 4.69
N HIS A 65 -7.14 -6.33 5.43
CA HIS A 65 -8.40 -5.85 5.98
C HIS A 65 -8.18 -4.67 6.93
N ARG A 66 -7.19 -4.77 7.81
CA ARG A 66 -6.85 -3.68 8.73
C ARG A 66 -6.43 -2.40 8.01
N LEU A 67 -5.63 -2.53 6.95
CA LEU A 67 -5.24 -1.40 6.11
C LEU A 67 -6.46 -0.71 5.50
N GLU A 68 -7.36 -1.47 4.90
CA GLU A 68 -8.57 -0.94 4.28
C GLU A 68 -9.51 -0.28 5.30
N GLU A 69 -9.69 -0.87 6.50
CA GLU A 69 -10.44 -0.27 7.59
C GLU A 69 -9.88 1.11 7.98
N MET A 70 -8.57 1.23 8.12
CA MET A 70 -7.91 2.49 8.46
C MET A 70 -8.14 3.55 7.38
N LEU A 71 -8.09 3.16 6.10
CA LEU A 71 -8.33 4.08 4.98
C LEU A 71 -9.80 4.50 4.90
N LYS A 72 -10.73 3.59 5.10
CA LYS A 72 -12.17 3.89 5.16
C LYS A 72 -12.52 4.84 6.31
N ALA A 73 -11.84 4.72 7.45
CA ALA A 73 -11.98 5.66 8.56
C ALA A 73 -11.54 7.10 8.21
N GLU A 74 -10.65 7.26 7.22
CA GLU A 74 -10.24 8.55 6.64
C GLU A 74 -11.11 8.97 5.43
N ASN A 75 -12.24 8.28 5.20
CA ASN A 75 -13.15 8.48 4.06
C ASN A 75 -12.51 8.29 2.67
N ILE A 76 -11.52 7.40 2.56
CA ILE A 76 -10.90 7.07 1.29
C ILE A 76 -11.71 5.96 0.62
N ASP A 77 -12.12 6.20 -0.63
CA ASP A 77 -12.77 5.18 -1.46
C ASP A 77 -11.73 4.16 -1.89
N CYS A 78 -11.88 2.91 -1.41
CA CYS A 78 -10.97 1.81 -1.67
C CYS A 78 -11.64 0.74 -2.52
N ASP A 79 -10.94 0.27 -3.56
CA ASP A 79 -11.37 -0.86 -4.39
C ASP A 79 -10.19 -1.81 -4.64
N PHE A 80 -9.64 -2.38 -3.56
CA PHE A 80 -8.50 -3.29 -3.62
C PHE A 80 -8.85 -4.65 -4.22
N CYS A 81 -7.85 -5.28 -4.85
CA CYS A 81 -7.87 -6.70 -5.18
C CYS A 81 -7.37 -7.50 -3.98
N TYR A 82 -8.23 -8.33 -3.40
CA TYR A 82 -7.87 -9.23 -2.31
C TYR A 82 -7.20 -10.49 -2.86
N LEU A 83 -5.95 -10.71 -2.46
CA LEU A 83 -5.21 -11.92 -2.80
C LEU A 83 -5.68 -13.08 -1.93
N LYS A 84 -5.65 -14.29 -2.49
CA LYS A 84 -6.15 -15.50 -1.81
C LYS A 84 -5.23 -15.97 -0.69
N THR A 85 -3.94 -15.66 -0.76
CA THR A 85 -2.91 -16.13 0.17
C THR A 85 -1.97 -15.01 0.56
N GLY A 86 -1.30 -15.19 1.69
CA GLY A 86 -0.34 -14.22 2.21
C GLY A 86 -1.00 -13.12 3.06
N GLU A 87 -0.19 -12.14 3.39
CA GLU A 87 -0.56 -10.99 4.21
C GLU A 87 -0.03 -9.70 3.58
N THR A 88 -0.78 -8.64 3.62
CA THR A 88 -0.25 -7.31 3.34
C THR A 88 0.92 -7.05 4.28
N ARG A 89 2.05 -6.62 3.75
CA ARG A 89 3.29 -6.52 4.52
C ARG A 89 3.18 -5.54 5.69
N ILE A 90 3.89 -5.87 6.76
CA ILE A 90 4.12 -4.96 7.88
C ILE A 90 5.56 -4.48 7.80
N ASN A 91 5.77 -3.18 7.76
CA ASN A 91 7.09 -2.60 7.97
C ASN A 91 7.22 -2.21 9.43
N VAL A 92 8.37 -2.52 10.03
CA VAL A 92 8.67 -2.15 11.41
C VAL A 92 9.64 -0.98 11.41
N LYS A 93 9.25 0.10 12.08
CA LYS A 93 10.06 1.31 12.23
C LYS A 93 10.39 1.52 13.70
N ILE A 94 11.65 1.37 14.05
CA ILE A 94 12.10 1.57 15.42
C ILE A 94 12.73 2.95 15.53
N LYS A 95 12.12 3.80 16.35
CA LYS A 95 12.61 5.14 16.67
C LYS A 95 13.32 5.12 18.02
N SER A 96 14.60 5.48 18.01
CA SER A 96 15.48 5.51 19.16
C SER A 96 16.49 6.65 19.00
N ASP A 97 17.63 6.59 19.67
CA ASP A 97 18.83 7.39 19.36
C ASP A 97 19.32 7.18 17.92
N LYS A 98 18.96 6.03 17.32
CA LYS A 98 19.13 5.72 15.90
C LYS A 98 17.81 5.18 15.35
N GLU A 99 17.50 5.52 14.10
CA GLU A 99 16.33 4.96 13.41
C GLU A 99 16.70 3.64 12.73
N LEU A 100 15.78 2.68 12.80
CA LEU A 100 15.92 1.39 12.13
C LEU A 100 14.59 1.05 11.43
N ASP A 101 14.65 0.90 10.12
CA ASP A 101 13.51 0.48 9.30
C ASP A 101 13.73 -0.96 8.80
N ILE A 102 12.78 -1.83 9.09
CA ILE A 102 12.73 -3.20 8.59
C ILE A 102 11.49 -3.33 7.70
N ASN A 103 11.71 -3.44 6.40
CA ASN A 103 10.63 -3.55 5.43
C ASN A 103 10.44 -5.01 5.03
N ALA A 104 9.24 -5.53 5.28
CA ALA A 104 8.89 -6.87 4.86
C ALA A 104 8.56 -6.93 3.36
N ASN A 105 8.68 -8.12 2.78
CA ASN A 105 8.14 -8.40 1.46
C ASN A 105 6.61 -8.48 1.52
N GLY A 106 5.95 -8.03 0.45
CA GLY A 106 4.52 -8.22 0.29
C GLY A 106 4.18 -9.65 -0.15
N PRO A 107 2.88 -9.96 -0.25
CA PRO A 107 2.40 -11.23 -0.76
C PRO A 107 2.72 -11.37 -2.26
N GLU A 108 2.78 -12.60 -2.74
CA GLU A 108 2.94 -12.89 -4.17
C GLU A 108 1.66 -12.52 -4.94
N ILE A 109 1.85 -11.86 -6.07
CA ILE A 109 0.79 -11.43 -6.97
C ILE A 109 0.85 -12.31 -8.23
N SER A 110 -0.22 -13.04 -8.51
CA SER A 110 -0.30 -13.89 -9.69
C SER A 110 -0.69 -13.11 -10.96
N ALA A 111 -0.48 -13.71 -12.13
CA ALA A 111 -0.97 -13.13 -13.38
C ALA A 111 -2.50 -12.89 -13.36
N LYS A 112 -3.25 -13.78 -12.71
CA LYS A 112 -4.71 -13.62 -12.55
C LYS A 112 -5.07 -12.41 -11.68
N ASP A 113 -4.26 -12.10 -10.68
CA ASP A 113 -4.50 -10.92 -9.84
C ASP A 113 -4.24 -9.63 -10.62
N ILE A 114 -3.22 -9.63 -11.50
CA ILE A 114 -2.98 -8.50 -12.43
C ILE A 114 -4.17 -8.33 -13.39
N GLU A 115 -4.71 -9.41 -13.97
CA GLU A 115 -5.92 -9.33 -14.80
C GLU A 115 -7.11 -8.72 -14.03
N ASN A 116 -7.30 -9.10 -12.76
CA ASN A 116 -8.36 -8.54 -11.92
C ASN A 116 -8.16 -7.04 -11.68
N LEU A 117 -6.92 -6.59 -11.50
CA LEU A 117 -6.61 -5.16 -11.37
C LEU A 117 -6.91 -4.43 -12.68
N LEU A 118 -6.49 -4.97 -13.83
CA LEU A 118 -6.75 -4.38 -15.15
C LEU A 118 -8.25 -4.22 -15.40
N GLN A 119 -9.07 -5.23 -15.08
CA GLN A 119 -10.54 -5.14 -15.19
C GLN A 119 -11.14 -4.00 -14.34
N LYS A 120 -10.55 -3.69 -13.17
CA LYS A 120 -10.98 -2.52 -12.38
C LYS A 120 -10.60 -1.20 -13.07
N LEU A 121 -9.45 -1.18 -13.75
CA LEU A 121 -8.97 -0.03 -14.49
C LEU A 121 -9.76 0.24 -15.79
N ASP A 122 -10.50 -0.74 -16.34
CA ASP A 122 -11.40 -0.56 -17.49
C ASP A 122 -12.49 0.51 -17.24
N SER A 123 -12.72 0.88 -15.99
CA SER A 123 -13.65 1.95 -15.62
C SER A 123 -13.12 3.37 -15.82
N ILE A 124 -11.82 3.52 -16.08
CA ILE A 124 -11.16 4.81 -16.32
C ILE A 124 -11.63 5.40 -17.65
N LYS A 125 -11.90 6.68 -17.65
CA LYS A 125 -12.43 7.40 -18.82
C LYS A 125 -11.49 8.54 -19.23
N ALA A 126 -11.62 8.99 -20.45
CA ALA A 126 -10.94 10.19 -20.92
C ALA A 126 -11.21 11.38 -19.97
N GLY A 127 -10.15 12.02 -19.52
CA GLY A 127 -10.20 13.11 -18.52
C GLY A 127 -9.99 12.66 -17.07
N ASP A 128 -9.93 11.36 -16.81
CA ASP A 128 -9.47 10.82 -15.51
C ASP A 128 -7.95 10.78 -15.44
N TYR A 129 -7.42 10.67 -14.22
CA TYR A 129 -5.99 10.55 -13.97
C TYR A 129 -5.70 9.20 -13.31
N LEU A 130 -4.67 8.51 -13.78
CA LEU A 130 -4.13 7.32 -13.15
C LEU A 130 -2.75 7.63 -12.55
N VAL A 131 -2.58 7.35 -11.26
CA VAL A 131 -1.34 7.49 -10.52
C VAL A 131 -0.83 6.10 -10.17
N LEU A 132 0.24 5.67 -10.82
CA LEU A 132 0.95 4.43 -10.50
C LEU A 132 2.15 4.79 -9.60
N ALA A 133 2.15 4.36 -8.35
CA ALA A 133 3.17 4.80 -7.40
C ALA A 133 3.52 3.76 -6.34
N GLY A 134 4.80 3.67 -6.04
CA GLY A 134 5.34 2.81 -5.00
C GLY A 134 6.29 1.75 -5.53
N SER A 135 6.76 0.90 -4.62
CA SER A 135 7.63 -0.23 -4.97
C SER A 135 6.84 -1.33 -5.67
N VAL A 136 7.50 -1.96 -6.62
CA VAL A 136 7.01 -3.18 -7.28
C VAL A 136 7.35 -4.39 -6.39
N PRO A 137 6.42 -5.32 -6.15
CA PRO A 137 6.72 -6.60 -5.51
C PRO A 137 7.77 -7.40 -6.27
N ASN A 138 8.65 -8.10 -5.55
CA ASN A 138 9.81 -8.80 -6.14
C ASN A 138 9.44 -9.89 -7.16
N ASN A 139 8.21 -10.41 -7.12
CA ASN A 139 7.73 -11.42 -8.05
C ASN A 139 7.08 -10.85 -9.32
N LEU A 140 7.01 -9.52 -9.45
CA LEU A 140 6.53 -8.84 -10.65
C LEU A 140 7.71 -8.28 -11.45
N PRO A 141 7.57 -8.14 -12.78
CA PRO A 141 8.62 -7.55 -13.60
C PRO A 141 8.78 -6.05 -13.31
N ASP A 142 9.98 -5.53 -13.41
CA ASP A 142 10.30 -4.12 -13.13
C ASP A 142 9.48 -3.14 -13.99
N ASN A 143 9.07 -3.54 -15.19
CA ASN A 143 8.27 -2.76 -16.12
C ASN A 143 6.75 -2.97 -15.98
N ILE A 144 6.27 -3.52 -14.85
CA ILE A 144 4.84 -3.80 -14.64
C ILE A 144 3.97 -2.54 -14.79
N TYR A 145 4.46 -1.37 -14.40
CA TYR A 145 3.72 -0.11 -14.56
C TYR A 145 3.55 0.24 -16.04
N GLU A 146 4.55 0.02 -16.87
CA GLU A 146 4.46 0.20 -18.33
C GLU A 146 3.46 -0.77 -18.94
N GLN A 147 3.46 -2.04 -18.48
CA GLN A 147 2.49 -3.04 -18.92
C GLN A 147 1.06 -2.66 -18.54
N ILE A 148 0.84 -2.12 -17.34
CA ILE A 148 -0.48 -1.62 -16.91
C ILE A 148 -0.92 -0.47 -17.81
N LEU A 149 -0.05 0.49 -18.09
CA LEU A 149 -0.36 1.63 -18.98
C LEU A 149 -0.67 1.20 -20.42
N ALA A 150 0.05 0.21 -20.94
CA ALA A 150 -0.16 -0.30 -22.30
C ALA A 150 -1.53 -1.00 -22.48
N ASN A 151 -2.17 -1.41 -21.40
CA ASN A 151 -3.52 -2.02 -21.42
C ASN A 151 -4.64 -0.97 -21.28
N LEU A 152 -4.32 0.27 -21.04
CA LEU A 152 -5.28 1.37 -21.03
C LEU A 152 -5.26 1.98 -22.43
N ASP A 153 -6.28 1.68 -23.24
CA ASP A 153 -6.50 2.38 -24.50
C ASP A 153 -6.65 3.87 -24.18
N GLY A 154 -5.67 4.67 -24.62
CA GLY A 154 -5.41 6.06 -24.26
C GLY A 154 -6.53 7.06 -24.51
#